data_37021e4af02b169c838f01f5f69683f4
#
_entry.id   37021e4af02b169c838f01f5f69683f4
#
_cell.length_a   1.000
_cell.length_b   1.000
_cell.length_c   1.000
_cell.angle_alpha   90.00
_cell.angle_beta   90.00
_cell.angle_gamma   90.00
#
_symmetry.space_group_name_H-M   'P 1'
#
loop_
_entity.id
_entity.type
_entity.pdbx_description
1 polymer ?
#
loop_
_entity_poly.entity_id
_entity_poly.type
_entity_poly.pdbx_seq_one_letter_code
_entity_poly.pdbx_strand_id
1 'polypeptide(L)'
;MQHSVFSPMGPEAARIAELAWLLFLGGGAIFLLVMLALLLALGGGEGVRRRLGARRAILAGGVAFPVAVLSALLLHVLGVAAALGAGGREPALRIEVTGRQYWWEVRYPAQGITTANEIRVPVGRRIELLLDSGDVIHSFWVPALHGKRDMIPGRVTSLRFSLDRPGVLRGQCAEFCGTQHALMAMLVIAEEESAFAAWVARHKVPVAAPADPTLALGWQAFGRAGCGACHAIHGTPWAGRSGPDLTLLGERRSLAAGTLDNHQATLAGWIAGPQEIKPGNAMPAFNTVLDGKELRALAAWLESLR
;
A
#
# COMPACT_ATOMS: atom_id res chain seq x y z
N MET A 1 7.69 7.62 7.68
CA MET A 1 6.83 6.58 7.07
C MET A 1 7.45 5.22 7.32
N GLN A 2 6.68 4.24 7.78
CA GLN A 2 7.17 2.88 8.02
C GLN A 2 6.93 2.00 6.79
N HIS A 3 7.98 1.28 6.35
CA HIS A 3 7.94 0.38 5.20
C HIS A 3 8.87 -0.81 5.44
N SER A 4 8.64 -1.54 6.54
CA SER A 4 9.47 -2.70 6.91
C SER A 4 8.63 -3.79 7.55
N VAL A 5 8.85 -5.04 7.16
CA VAL A 5 8.29 -6.23 7.84
C VAL A 5 8.81 -6.39 9.26
N PHE A 6 9.97 -5.83 9.59
CA PHE A 6 10.57 -5.87 10.93
C PHE A 6 10.09 -4.75 11.87
N SER A 7 9.17 -3.90 11.40
CA SER A 7 8.53 -2.85 12.21
C SER A 7 7.01 -3.02 12.19
N PRO A 8 6.47 -4.11 12.73
CA PRO A 8 5.04 -4.40 12.67
C PRO A 8 4.24 -3.33 13.42
N MET A 9 3.07 -3.01 12.89
CA MET A 9 2.14 -2.03 13.44
C MET A 9 0.85 -2.66 13.97
N GLY A 10 0.71 -3.99 13.83
CA GLY A 10 -0.43 -4.76 14.30
C GLY A 10 -0.10 -6.25 14.41
N PRO A 11 -1.01 -7.05 14.97
CA PRO A 11 -0.77 -8.46 15.30
C PRO A 11 -0.52 -9.34 14.08
N GLU A 12 -1.12 -9.02 12.93
CA GLU A 12 -0.93 -9.79 11.70
C GLU A 12 0.50 -9.63 11.17
N ALA A 13 1.01 -8.40 11.14
CA ALA A 13 2.39 -8.12 10.74
C ALA A 13 3.40 -8.69 11.76
N ALA A 14 3.07 -8.66 13.06
CA ALA A 14 3.93 -9.22 14.11
C ALA A 14 4.18 -10.72 13.91
N ARG A 15 3.14 -11.50 13.61
CA ARG A 15 3.28 -12.93 13.29
C ARG A 15 4.17 -13.21 12.07
N ILE A 16 4.07 -12.35 11.06
CA ILE A 16 4.93 -12.46 9.86
C ILE A 16 6.38 -12.11 10.21
N ALA A 17 6.60 -11.09 11.05
CA ALA A 17 7.92 -10.71 11.51
C ALA A 17 8.57 -11.82 12.37
N GLU A 18 7.83 -12.45 13.28
CA GLU A 18 8.28 -13.61 14.08
C GLU A 18 8.72 -14.76 13.17
N LEU A 19 7.91 -15.11 12.17
CA LEU A 19 8.27 -16.14 11.19
C LEU A 19 9.52 -15.76 10.40
N ALA A 20 9.65 -14.49 9.99
CA ALA A 20 10.85 -14.02 9.30
C ALA A 20 12.11 -14.15 10.18
N TRP A 21 12.05 -13.77 11.45
CA TRP A 21 13.17 -13.94 12.38
C TRP A 21 13.51 -15.43 12.61
N LEU A 22 12.52 -16.29 12.74
CA LEU A 22 12.74 -17.75 12.84
C LEU A 22 13.51 -18.28 11.61
N LEU A 23 13.12 -17.84 10.41
CA LEU A 23 13.77 -18.25 9.16
C LEU A 23 15.19 -17.69 9.04
N PHE A 24 15.43 -16.42 9.39
CA PHE A 24 16.77 -15.82 9.34
C PHE A 24 17.73 -16.43 10.35
N LEU A 25 17.29 -16.56 11.60
CA LEU A 25 18.15 -17.10 12.67
C LEU A 25 18.36 -18.62 12.50
N GLY A 26 17.28 -19.37 12.25
CA GLY A 26 17.34 -20.81 12.04
C GLY A 26 18.10 -21.17 10.76
N GLY A 27 17.77 -20.54 9.65
CA GLY A 27 18.48 -20.73 8.38
C GLY A 27 19.95 -20.31 8.45
N GLY A 28 20.24 -19.19 9.14
CA GLY A 28 21.61 -18.76 9.40
C GLY A 28 22.41 -19.78 10.21
N ALA A 29 21.81 -20.33 11.27
CA ALA A 29 22.46 -21.38 12.07
C ALA A 29 22.75 -22.64 11.26
N ILE A 30 21.77 -23.08 10.45
CA ILE A 30 21.95 -24.25 9.54
C ILE A 30 23.05 -23.96 8.52
N PHE A 31 23.05 -22.76 7.92
CA PHE A 31 24.10 -22.35 6.97
C PHE A 31 25.47 -22.41 7.61
N LEU A 32 25.65 -21.87 8.82
CA LEU A 32 26.94 -21.91 9.52
C LEU A 32 27.38 -23.33 9.87
N LEU A 33 26.44 -24.21 10.27
CA LEU A 33 26.73 -25.62 10.50
C LEU A 33 27.20 -26.34 9.23
N VAL A 34 26.54 -26.09 8.10
CA VAL A 34 26.92 -26.67 6.80
C VAL A 34 28.29 -26.15 6.35
N MET A 35 28.56 -24.86 6.51
CA MET A 35 29.86 -24.26 6.20
C MET A 35 30.97 -24.82 7.08
N LEU A 36 30.71 -25.00 8.39
CA LEU A 36 31.65 -25.63 9.29
C LEU A 36 31.94 -27.09 8.88
N ALA A 37 30.89 -27.86 8.56
CA ALA A 37 31.06 -29.25 8.10
C ALA A 37 31.90 -29.30 6.80
N LEU A 38 31.64 -28.35 5.89
CA LEU A 38 32.45 -28.22 4.62
C LEU A 38 33.90 -27.91 4.92
N LEU A 39 34.19 -26.92 5.79
CA LEU A 39 35.56 -26.57 6.17
C LEU A 39 36.30 -27.76 6.83
N LEU A 40 35.61 -28.49 7.70
CA LEU A 40 36.14 -29.71 8.33
C LEU A 40 36.34 -30.84 7.32
N ALA A 41 35.49 -30.96 6.32
CA ALA A 41 35.69 -31.97 5.25
C ALA A 41 36.86 -31.64 4.33
N LEU A 42 37.17 -30.37 4.07
CA LEU A 42 38.26 -29.92 3.23
C LEU A 42 39.61 -29.87 3.97
N GLY A 43 39.64 -29.31 5.18
CA GLY A 43 40.86 -29.07 5.95
C GLY A 43 41.10 -30.00 7.13
N GLY A 44 40.11 -30.82 7.49
CA GLY A 44 40.21 -31.72 8.63
C GLY A 44 41.05 -32.97 8.35
N GLY A 45 41.57 -33.59 9.42
CA GLY A 45 42.30 -34.86 9.35
C GLY A 45 41.43 -36.03 8.88
N GLU A 46 42.07 -37.16 8.52
CA GLU A 46 41.38 -38.34 7.99
C GLU A 46 40.23 -38.86 8.88
N GLY A 47 40.41 -38.81 10.22
CA GLY A 47 39.37 -39.23 11.16
C GLY A 47 38.09 -38.41 11.08
N VAL A 48 38.24 -37.09 10.86
CA VAL A 48 37.08 -36.15 10.73
C VAL A 48 36.40 -36.40 9.37
N ARG A 49 37.16 -36.49 8.29
CA ARG A 49 36.64 -36.77 6.93
C ARG A 49 35.90 -38.10 6.87
N ARG A 50 36.44 -39.15 7.51
CA ARG A 50 35.80 -40.46 7.56
C ARG A 50 34.48 -40.45 8.36
N ARG A 51 34.41 -39.68 9.45
CA ARG A 51 33.18 -39.51 10.22
C ARG A 51 32.10 -38.76 9.42
N LEU A 52 32.44 -37.64 8.81
CA LEU A 52 31.54 -36.86 7.97
C LEU A 52 31.07 -37.61 6.72
N GLY A 53 31.97 -38.42 6.10
CA GLY A 53 31.66 -39.24 4.95
C GLY A 53 30.97 -40.58 5.27
N ALA A 54 30.76 -40.90 6.56
CA ALA A 54 30.06 -42.13 6.95
C ALA A 54 28.60 -42.09 6.46
N ARG A 55 28.10 -43.22 5.91
CA ARG A 55 26.72 -43.31 5.40
C ARG A 55 25.66 -42.84 6.40
N ARG A 56 25.86 -43.13 7.70
CA ARG A 56 24.93 -42.69 8.77
C ARG A 56 24.93 -41.14 8.91
N ALA A 57 26.09 -40.49 8.83
CA ALA A 57 26.20 -39.03 8.91
C ALA A 57 25.53 -38.35 7.70
N ILE A 58 25.77 -38.89 6.49
CA ILE A 58 25.16 -38.42 5.26
C ILE A 58 23.63 -38.57 5.30
N LEU A 59 23.12 -39.74 5.73
CA LEU A 59 21.68 -39.96 5.84
C LEU A 59 21.03 -39.11 6.96
N ALA A 60 21.70 -38.95 8.09
CA ALA A 60 21.19 -38.14 9.19
C ALA A 60 21.18 -36.62 8.81
N GLY A 61 22.29 -36.09 8.30
CA GLY A 61 22.41 -34.69 7.97
C GLY A 61 21.78 -34.29 6.61
N GLY A 62 21.81 -35.20 5.63
CA GLY A 62 21.30 -34.91 4.27
C GLY A 62 19.85 -35.31 4.00
N VAL A 63 19.27 -36.18 4.84
CA VAL A 63 17.89 -36.66 4.67
C VAL A 63 17.05 -36.44 5.93
N ALA A 64 17.43 -37.08 7.05
CA ALA A 64 16.58 -37.05 8.23
C ALA A 64 16.43 -35.65 8.83
N PHE A 65 17.54 -34.91 8.93
CA PHE A 65 17.53 -33.55 9.45
C PHE A 65 16.71 -32.58 8.57
N PRO A 66 16.92 -32.46 7.23
CA PRO A 66 16.08 -31.61 6.38
C PRO A 66 14.60 -31.99 6.41
N VAL A 67 14.26 -33.29 6.38
CA VAL A 67 12.87 -33.73 6.47
C VAL A 67 12.24 -33.30 7.78
N ALA A 68 12.91 -33.48 8.92
CA ALA A 68 12.40 -33.08 10.23
C ALA A 68 12.19 -31.55 10.33
N VAL A 69 13.21 -30.77 9.91
CA VAL A 69 13.15 -29.30 9.95
C VAL A 69 12.06 -28.75 9.02
N LEU A 70 11.97 -29.24 7.79
CA LEU A 70 10.97 -28.79 6.82
C LEU A 70 9.56 -29.19 7.23
N SER A 71 9.38 -30.40 7.80
CA SER A 71 8.07 -30.82 8.33
C SER A 71 7.62 -29.96 9.50
N ALA A 72 8.52 -29.68 10.46
CA ALA A 72 8.23 -28.80 11.58
C ALA A 72 7.89 -27.37 11.11
N LEU A 73 8.66 -26.84 10.16
CA LEU A 73 8.41 -25.52 9.56
C LEU A 73 7.07 -25.47 8.83
N LEU A 74 6.75 -26.52 8.06
CA LEU A 74 5.46 -26.60 7.34
C LEU A 74 4.28 -26.56 8.33
N LEU A 75 4.32 -27.34 9.40
CA LEU A 75 3.26 -27.35 10.42
C LEU A 75 3.13 -25.97 11.09
N HIS A 76 4.26 -25.35 11.42
CA HIS A 76 4.27 -24.00 11.99
C HIS A 76 3.66 -22.95 11.03
N VAL A 77 4.07 -22.95 9.76
CA VAL A 77 3.56 -22.02 8.73
C VAL A 77 2.06 -22.22 8.49
N LEU A 78 1.58 -23.48 8.46
CA LEU A 78 0.15 -23.77 8.34
C LEU A 78 -0.64 -23.22 9.54
N GLY A 79 -0.09 -23.31 10.75
CA GLY A 79 -0.67 -22.70 11.95
C GLY A 79 -0.76 -21.17 11.86
N VAL A 80 0.32 -20.52 11.43
CA VAL A 80 0.33 -19.05 11.20
C VAL A 80 -0.68 -18.65 10.13
N ALA A 81 -0.72 -19.36 9.00
CA ALA A 81 -1.66 -19.08 7.90
C ALA A 81 -3.13 -19.25 8.35
N ALA A 82 -3.43 -20.30 9.11
CA ALA A 82 -4.76 -20.49 9.68
C ALA A 82 -5.14 -19.34 10.64
N ALA A 83 -4.21 -18.91 11.49
CA ALA A 83 -4.45 -17.80 12.42
C ALA A 83 -4.65 -16.44 11.71
N LEU A 84 -3.95 -16.20 10.59
CA LEU A 84 -4.14 -15.00 9.74
C LEU A 84 -5.47 -15.05 8.96
N GLY A 85 -5.92 -16.26 8.57
CA GLY A 85 -7.19 -16.49 7.87
C GLY A 85 -8.42 -16.50 8.78
N ALA A 86 -8.26 -16.82 10.06
CA ALA A 86 -9.33 -16.92 11.06
C ALA A 86 -9.82 -15.54 11.52
N GLY A 87 -10.28 -14.70 10.60
CA GLY A 87 -10.86 -13.41 10.92
C GLY A 87 -12.04 -13.56 11.90
N GLY A 88 -11.98 -12.89 13.06
CA GLY A 88 -13.06 -12.86 14.04
C GLY A 88 -14.40 -12.40 13.45
N ARG A 89 -15.51 -12.73 14.13
CA ARG A 89 -16.89 -12.38 13.75
C ARG A 89 -17.27 -10.91 14.05
N GLU A 90 -16.36 -10.10 14.58
CA GLU A 90 -16.67 -8.72 14.96
C GLU A 90 -16.92 -7.82 13.74
N PRO A 91 -17.80 -6.83 13.87
CA PRO A 91 -18.06 -5.86 12.81
C PRO A 91 -16.75 -5.12 12.46
N ALA A 92 -16.28 -5.29 11.24
CA ALA A 92 -15.10 -4.59 10.74
C ALA A 92 -15.50 -3.28 10.07
N LEU A 93 -14.61 -2.29 10.12
CA LEU A 93 -14.68 -1.18 9.17
C LEU A 93 -14.32 -1.72 7.79
N ARG A 94 -15.31 -1.77 6.90
CA ARG A 94 -15.12 -2.25 5.53
C ARG A 94 -14.69 -1.11 4.63
N ILE A 95 -13.62 -1.34 3.87
CA ILE A 95 -13.07 -0.40 2.90
C ILE A 95 -12.86 -1.18 1.60
N GLU A 96 -13.33 -0.64 0.50
CA GLU A 96 -13.11 -1.18 -0.83
C GLU A 96 -11.91 -0.48 -1.46
N VAL A 97 -10.98 -1.27 -2.03
CA VAL A 97 -9.80 -0.74 -2.73
C VAL A 97 -9.75 -1.36 -4.12
N THR A 98 -9.80 -0.52 -5.15
CA THR A 98 -9.67 -0.96 -6.54
C THR A 98 -8.35 -0.47 -7.11
N GLY A 99 -7.49 -1.41 -7.55
CA GLY A 99 -6.27 -1.10 -8.29
C GLY A 99 -6.61 -0.65 -9.71
N ARG A 100 -5.98 0.43 -10.15
CA ARG A 100 -6.05 0.96 -11.52
C ARG A 100 -4.66 1.36 -11.98
N GLN A 101 -4.39 1.32 -13.25
CA GLN A 101 -3.11 1.80 -13.81
C GLN A 101 -3.06 3.35 -13.82
N TYR A 102 -2.35 4.07 -12.91
CA TYR A 102 -1.46 3.53 -11.85
C TYR A 102 -1.76 4.24 -10.54
N TRP A 103 -2.89 3.96 -9.92
CA TRP A 103 -3.38 4.56 -8.70
C TRP A 103 -4.38 3.63 -7.98
N TRP A 104 -4.76 3.98 -6.75
CA TRP A 104 -5.66 3.20 -5.90
C TRP A 104 -6.93 3.98 -5.64
N GLU A 105 -8.06 3.50 -6.12
CA GLU A 105 -9.38 4.01 -5.71
C GLU A 105 -9.73 3.42 -4.36
N VAL A 106 -10.16 4.25 -3.41
CA VAL A 106 -10.49 3.84 -2.04
C VAL A 106 -11.90 4.30 -1.72
N ARG A 107 -12.75 3.39 -1.31
CA ARG A 107 -14.14 3.67 -0.94
C ARG A 107 -14.44 3.20 0.47
N TYR A 108 -15.21 4.01 1.19
CA TYR A 108 -15.78 3.69 2.50
C TYR A 108 -17.31 3.62 2.35
N PRO A 109 -17.90 2.45 2.02
CA PRO A 109 -19.33 2.37 1.68
C PRO A 109 -20.25 2.85 2.77
N ALA A 110 -19.97 2.49 4.02
CA ALA A 110 -20.78 2.90 5.17
C ALA A 110 -20.73 4.41 5.45
N GLN A 111 -19.67 5.11 5.04
CA GLN A 111 -19.50 6.56 5.18
C GLN A 111 -19.91 7.34 3.94
N GLY A 112 -20.11 6.67 2.80
CA GLY A 112 -20.39 7.29 1.51
C GLY A 112 -19.20 8.08 0.94
N ILE A 113 -17.95 7.71 1.29
CA ILE A 113 -16.73 8.42 0.91
C ILE A 113 -16.01 7.67 -0.20
N THR A 114 -15.53 8.41 -1.21
CA THR A 114 -14.54 7.95 -2.18
C THR A 114 -13.32 8.86 -2.10
N THR A 115 -12.13 8.26 -2.11
CA THR A 115 -10.84 8.96 -2.11
C THR A 115 -9.82 8.14 -2.91
N ALA A 116 -8.54 8.51 -2.89
CA ALA A 116 -7.51 7.80 -3.64
C ALA A 116 -6.15 7.81 -2.95
N ASN A 117 -5.41 6.71 -3.12
CA ASN A 117 -4.00 6.51 -2.76
C ASN A 117 -3.68 6.57 -1.26
N GLU A 118 -4.62 7.01 -0.43
CA GLU A 118 -4.46 7.06 1.03
C GLU A 118 -5.66 6.38 1.69
N ILE A 119 -5.39 5.48 2.63
CA ILE A 119 -6.39 4.74 3.40
C ILE A 119 -6.27 5.18 4.84
N ARG A 120 -7.27 5.90 5.37
CA ARG A 120 -7.32 6.29 6.78
C ARG A 120 -8.10 5.26 7.60
N VAL A 121 -7.55 4.85 8.71
CA VAL A 121 -8.16 3.85 9.59
C VAL A 121 -7.98 4.20 11.05
N PRO A 122 -8.99 3.97 11.89
CA PRO A 122 -8.86 4.15 13.33
C PRO A 122 -8.02 3.02 13.95
N VAL A 123 -7.16 3.34 14.92
CA VAL A 123 -6.41 2.35 15.71
C VAL A 123 -7.34 1.51 16.58
N GLY A 124 -6.92 0.29 16.91
CA GLY A 124 -7.67 -0.64 17.75
C GLY A 124 -8.90 -1.25 17.10
N ARG A 125 -9.35 -0.74 15.96
CA ARG A 125 -10.52 -1.23 15.24
C ARG A 125 -10.13 -2.28 14.20
N ARG A 126 -10.95 -3.30 14.06
CA ARG A 126 -10.78 -4.30 12.99
C ARG A 126 -11.17 -3.72 11.65
N ILE A 127 -10.31 -3.90 10.67
CA ILE A 127 -10.46 -3.40 9.30
C ILE A 127 -10.59 -4.60 8.36
N GLU A 128 -11.49 -4.51 7.39
CA GLU A 128 -11.59 -5.43 6.27
C GLU A 128 -11.45 -4.65 4.97
N LEU A 129 -10.35 -4.89 4.25
CA LEU A 129 -10.21 -4.42 2.87
C LEU A 129 -10.84 -5.43 1.93
N LEU A 130 -11.72 -4.97 1.07
CA LEU A 130 -12.17 -5.70 -0.11
C LEU A 130 -11.36 -5.19 -1.31
N LEU A 131 -10.61 -6.08 -1.93
CA LEU A 131 -9.59 -5.77 -2.93
C LEU A 131 -10.02 -6.28 -4.29
N ASP A 132 -10.09 -5.39 -5.26
CA ASP A 132 -10.45 -5.67 -6.66
C ASP A 132 -9.53 -4.92 -7.61
N SER A 133 -9.57 -5.28 -8.88
CA SER A 133 -8.86 -4.59 -9.95
C SER A 133 -9.81 -4.15 -11.04
N GLY A 134 -9.61 -2.91 -11.50
CA GLY A 134 -10.37 -2.33 -12.61
C GLY A 134 -9.75 -2.57 -14.00
N ASP A 135 -8.55 -3.15 -14.07
CA ASP A 135 -7.81 -3.34 -15.32
C ASP A 135 -6.93 -4.59 -15.33
N VAL A 136 -5.68 -4.51 -14.91
CA VAL A 136 -4.73 -5.64 -14.85
C VAL A 136 -4.58 -6.18 -13.43
N ILE A 137 -3.83 -7.25 -13.24
CA ILE A 137 -3.52 -7.74 -11.89
C ILE A 137 -2.63 -6.71 -11.19
N HIS A 138 -3.01 -6.36 -9.94
CA HIS A 138 -2.19 -5.62 -8.98
C HIS A 138 -2.00 -6.47 -7.73
N SER A 139 -1.18 -6.02 -6.79
CA SER A 139 -1.12 -6.64 -5.47
C SER A 139 -1.00 -5.56 -4.39
N PHE A 140 -1.91 -5.58 -3.44
CA PHE A 140 -1.88 -4.70 -2.28
C PHE A 140 -0.85 -5.22 -1.27
N TRP A 141 0.14 -4.39 -0.93
CA TRP A 141 1.14 -4.76 0.05
C TRP A 141 1.62 -3.57 0.86
N VAL A 142 1.43 -3.66 2.16
CA VAL A 142 1.94 -2.74 3.17
C VAL A 142 2.70 -3.58 4.20
N PRO A 143 4.05 -3.64 4.11
CA PRO A 143 4.86 -4.60 4.87
C PRO A 143 4.67 -4.57 6.38
N ALA A 144 4.50 -3.38 6.95
CA ALA A 144 4.27 -3.19 8.39
C ALA A 144 2.84 -3.56 8.84
N LEU A 145 1.94 -3.91 7.91
CA LEU A 145 0.54 -4.20 8.15
C LEU A 145 0.21 -5.69 8.01
N HIS A 146 0.60 -6.29 6.89
CA HIS A 146 0.24 -7.66 6.53
C HIS A 146 1.11 -8.17 5.36
N GLY A 147 0.98 -9.47 5.02
CA GLY A 147 1.45 -10.01 3.76
C GLY A 147 0.72 -9.40 2.54
N LYS A 148 1.26 -9.59 1.34
CA LYS A 148 0.62 -9.12 0.10
C LYS A 148 -0.69 -9.85 -0.20
N ARG A 149 -1.58 -9.17 -0.92
CA ARG A 149 -2.83 -9.76 -1.42
C ARG A 149 -3.05 -9.34 -2.87
N ASP A 150 -3.11 -10.33 -3.75
CA ASP A 150 -3.32 -10.09 -5.18
C ASP A 150 -4.75 -9.62 -5.47
N MET A 151 -4.84 -8.67 -6.38
CA MET A 151 -6.06 -8.00 -6.86
C MET A 151 -6.25 -8.40 -8.33
N ILE A 152 -7.15 -9.35 -8.53
CA ILE A 152 -7.35 -10.00 -9.84
C ILE A 152 -8.65 -9.46 -10.45
N PRO A 153 -8.64 -9.00 -11.70
CA PRO A 153 -9.85 -8.52 -12.36
C PRO A 153 -11.00 -9.53 -12.29
N GLY A 154 -12.18 -9.07 -11.87
CA GLY A 154 -13.37 -9.90 -11.74
C GLY A 154 -13.40 -10.81 -10.50
N ARG A 155 -12.44 -10.67 -9.58
CA ARG A 155 -12.37 -11.45 -8.34
C ARG A 155 -12.07 -10.58 -7.13
N VAL A 156 -13.05 -10.36 -6.28
CA VAL A 156 -12.85 -9.68 -5.01
C VAL A 156 -12.11 -10.60 -4.03
N THR A 157 -10.98 -10.14 -3.52
CA THR A 157 -10.23 -10.78 -2.43
C THR A 157 -10.35 -9.94 -1.16
N SER A 158 -10.01 -10.49 0.00
CA SER A 158 -10.09 -9.74 1.25
C SER A 158 -8.79 -9.82 2.05
N LEU A 159 -8.51 -8.76 2.79
CA LEU A 159 -7.43 -8.65 3.76
C LEU A 159 -8.01 -8.09 5.06
N ARG A 160 -7.71 -8.73 6.19
CA ARG A 160 -8.18 -8.30 7.51
C ARG A 160 -7.01 -8.02 8.42
N PHE A 161 -7.08 -6.91 9.15
CA PHE A 161 -6.03 -6.48 10.06
C PHE A 161 -6.56 -5.52 11.12
N SER A 162 -5.75 -5.25 12.12
CA SER A 162 -5.89 -4.12 13.04
C SER A 162 -4.53 -3.42 13.21
N LEU A 163 -4.56 -2.18 13.71
CA LEU A 163 -3.36 -1.40 14.00
C LEU A 163 -3.40 -1.00 15.47
N ASP A 164 -2.28 -1.18 16.17
CA ASP A 164 -2.21 -1.01 17.62
C ASP A 164 -1.84 0.42 18.05
N ARG A 165 -1.34 1.22 17.12
CA ARG A 165 -0.89 2.61 17.37
C ARG A 165 -1.01 3.50 16.14
N PRO A 166 -1.13 4.82 16.33
CA PRO A 166 -1.12 5.78 15.22
C PRO A 166 0.20 5.76 14.45
N GLY A 167 0.14 6.07 13.16
CA GLY A 167 1.30 6.15 12.31
C GLY A 167 0.97 6.17 10.82
N VAL A 168 1.99 6.40 10.00
CA VAL A 168 1.87 6.41 8.55
C VAL A 168 2.72 5.29 7.98
N LEU A 169 2.05 4.36 7.32
CA LEU A 169 2.66 3.21 6.68
C LEU A 169 2.66 3.42 5.17
N ARG A 170 3.78 3.10 4.53
CA ARG A 170 3.88 3.10 3.07
C ARG A 170 3.63 1.69 2.55
N GLY A 171 2.77 1.58 1.57
CA GLY A 171 2.55 0.40 0.76
C GLY A 171 2.96 0.61 -0.69
N GLN A 172 2.99 -0.47 -1.46
CA GLN A 172 3.36 -0.47 -2.86
C GLN A 172 2.60 -1.57 -3.60
N CYS A 173 2.38 -1.37 -4.91
CA CYS A 173 1.96 -2.46 -5.78
C CYS A 173 3.04 -3.55 -5.79
N ALA A 174 2.67 -4.78 -5.48
CA ALA A 174 3.59 -5.91 -5.37
C ALA A 174 3.36 -6.98 -6.44
N GLU A 175 2.68 -6.62 -7.55
CA GLU A 175 2.54 -7.43 -8.76
C GLU A 175 2.72 -6.54 -9.98
N PHE A 176 3.51 -6.97 -10.96
CA PHE A 176 3.80 -6.16 -12.14
C PHE A 176 2.52 -5.78 -12.88
N CYS A 177 2.25 -4.49 -12.96
CA CYS A 177 1.01 -3.93 -13.53
C CYS A 177 1.24 -3.01 -14.74
N GLY A 178 2.47 -2.90 -15.24
CA GLY A 178 2.83 -2.08 -16.39
C GLY A 178 3.94 -1.07 -16.11
N THR A 179 4.10 -0.09 -16.99
CA THR A 179 5.27 0.83 -17.04
C THR A 179 5.50 1.63 -15.75
N GLN A 180 4.44 1.96 -15.00
CA GLN A 180 4.55 2.73 -13.76
C GLN A 180 4.33 1.88 -12.50
N HIS A 181 4.53 0.57 -12.61
CA HIS A 181 4.45 -0.34 -11.46
C HIS A 181 5.30 0.12 -10.26
N ALA A 182 6.54 0.52 -10.49
CA ALA A 182 7.44 1.00 -9.43
C ALA A 182 6.99 2.33 -8.77
N LEU A 183 6.16 3.12 -9.44
CA LEU A 183 5.62 4.39 -8.95
C LEU A 183 4.14 4.29 -8.55
N MET A 184 3.65 3.11 -8.23
CA MET A 184 2.30 2.87 -7.75
C MET A 184 2.32 2.51 -6.26
N ALA A 185 2.53 3.54 -5.43
CA ALA A 185 2.52 3.42 -3.98
C ALA A 185 1.18 3.86 -3.38
N MET A 186 1.00 3.58 -2.08
CA MET A 186 -0.14 4.04 -1.27
C MET A 186 0.33 4.34 0.15
N LEU A 187 -0.50 5.07 0.90
CA LEU A 187 -0.31 5.26 2.32
C LEU A 187 -1.47 4.65 3.10
N VAL A 188 -1.17 4.01 4.23
CA VAL A 188 -2.16 3.68 5.26
C VAL A 188 -1.88 4.58 6.45
N ILE A 189 -2.87 5.37 6.86
CA ILE A 189 -2.78 6.35 7.93
C ILE A 189 -3.62 5.82 9.09
N ALA A 190 -2.94 5.31 10.12
CA ALA A 190 -3.55 4.91 11.37
C ALA A 190 -3.68 6.14 12.27
N GLU A 191 -4.86 6.41 12.77
CA GLU A 191 -5.13 7.59 13.60
C GLU A 191 -6.14 7.25 14.71
N GLU A 192 -6.24 8.10 15.72
CA GLU A 192 -7.23 7.93 16.77
C GLU A 192 -8.67 7.98 16.22
N GLU A 193 -9.62 7.28 16.85
CA GLU A 193 -11.02 7.22 16.40
C GLU A 193 -11.63 8.62 16.22
N SER A 194 -11.30 9.56 17.09
CA SER A 194 -11.79 10.96 17.00
C SER A 194 -11.28 11.69 15.76
N ALA A 195 -10.00 11.47 15.38
CA ALA A 195 -9.40 12.05 14.19
C ALA A 195 -10.02 11.46 12.91
N PHE A 196 -10.21 10.13 12.89
CA PHE A 196 -10.91 9.44 11.80
C PHE A 196 -12.36 9.96 11.66
N ALA A 197 -13.11 10.08 12.76
CA ALA A 197 -14.46 10.62 12.74
C ALA A 197 -14.52 12.08 12.24
N ALA A 198 -13.56 12.90 12.63
CA ALA A 198 -13.45 14.28 12.15
C ALA A 198 -13.14 14.33 10.64
N TRP A 199 -12.25 13.45 10.14
CA TRP A 199 -11.96 13.31 8.71
C TRP A 199 -13.22 12.88 7.92
N VAL A 200 -13.99 11.92 8.43
CA VAL A 200 -15.26 11.50 7.83
C VAL A 200 -16.26 12.66 7.79
N ALA A 201 -16.34 13.45 8.87
CA ALA A 201 -17.24 14.61 8.93
C ALA A 201 -16.88 15.67 7.89
N ARG A 202 -15.59 15.98 7.71
CA ARG A 202 -15.13 16.94 6.68
C ARG A 202 -15.47 16.49 5.25
N HIS A 203 -15.37 15.19 4.94
CA HIS A 203 -15.75 14.67 3.62
C HIS A 203 -17.23 14.87 3.28
N LYS A 204 -18.10 15.03 4.28
CA LYS A 204 -19.53 15.26 4.07
C LYS A 204 -19.88 16.73 3.86
N VAL A 205 -18.92 17.63 4.04
CA VAL A 205 -19.12 19.06 3.80
C VAL A 205 -18.98 19.32 2.29
N PRO A 206 -20.03 19.84 1.63
CA PRO A 206 -19.94 20.17 0.21
C PRO A 206 -18.90 21.27 -0.05
N VAL A 207 -18.09 21.10 -1.07
CA VAL A 207 -17.16 22.13 -1.51
C VAL A 207 -17.94 23.22 -2.23
N ALA A 208 -17.84 24.45 -1.73
CA ALA A 208 -18.46 25.64 -2.34
C ALA A 208 -17.47 26.37 -3.27
N ALA A 209 -18.00 27.13 -4.21
CA ALA A 209 -17.19 28.03 -5.03
C ALA A 209 -16.47 29.06 -4.12
N PRO A 210 -15.16 29.23 -4.25
CA PRO A 210 -14.40 30.11 -3.36
C PRO A 210 -14.66 31.58 -3.63
N ALA A 211 -14.69 32.41 -2.58
CA ALA A 211 -14.84 33.84 -2.67
C ALA A 211 -13.50 34.56 -2.97
N ASP A 212 -12.37 33.97 -2.59
CA ASP A 212 -11.05 34.52 -2.90
C ASP A 212 -10.83 34.57 -4.42
N PRO A 213 -10.42 35.71 -5.01
CA PRO A 213 -10.28 35.85 -6.45
C PRO A 213 -9.27 34.88 -7.09
N THR A 214 -8.19 34.55 -6.37
CA THR A 214 -7.16 33.61 -6.86
C THR A 214 -7.72 32.19 -6.89
N LEU A 215 -8.36 31.77 -5.80
CA LEU A 215 -8.98 30.45 -5.73
C LEU A 215 -10.17 30.33 -6.70
N ALA A 216 -10.94 31.41 -6.91
CA ALA A 216 -12.02 31.46 -7.88
C ALA A 216 -11.52 31.29 -9.32
N LEU A 217 -10.35 31.87 -9.67
CA LEU A 217 -9.70 31.62 -10.95
C LEU A 217 -9.33 30.13 -11.09
N GLY A 218 -8.81 29.50 -10.04
CA GLY A 218 -8.50 28.06 -10.02
C GLY A 218 -9.73 27.18 -10.24
N TRP A 219 -10.83 27.50 -9.55
CA TRP A 219 -12.14 26.83 -9.73
C TRP A 219 -12.63 26.95 -11.18
N GLN A 220 -12.56 28.16 -11.78
CA GLN A 220 -12.97 28.37 -13.16
C GLN A 220 -12.05 27.63 -14.14
N ALA A 221 -10.73 27.63 -13.89
CA ALA A 221 -9.75 26.90 -14.69
C ALA A 221 -10.03 25.38 -14.69
N PHE A 222 -10.38 24.81 -13.52
CA PHE A 222 -10.77 23.40 -13.40
C PHE A 222 -11.97 23.04 -14.30
N GLY A 223 -13.03 23.87 -14.24
CA GLY A 223 -14.22 23.66 -15.05
C GLY A 223 -13.94 23.83 -16.55
N ARG A 224 -13.25 24.90 -16.94
CA ARG A 224 -12.95 25.23 -18.34
C ARG A 224 -11.99 24.22 -19.00
N ALA A 225 -11.00 23.73 -18.26
CA ALA A 225 -10.06 22.72 -18.74
C ALA A 225 -10.66 21.30 -18.77
N GLY A 226 -11.90 21.11 -18.33
CA GLY A 226 -12.60 19.83 -18.40
C GLY A 226 -12.13 18.79 -17.36
N CYS A 227 -11.44 19.20 -16.30
CA CYS A 227 -10.92 18.28 -15.26
C CYS A 227 -12.04 17.44 -14.62
N GLY A 228 -13.25 18.00 -14.48
CA GLY A 228 -14.44 17.35 -13.94
C GLY A 228 -14.99 16.18 -14.77
N ALA A 229 -14.52 16.01 -16.02
CA ALA A 229 -14.88 14.83 -16.83
C ALA A 229 -14.25 13.55 -16.24
N CYS A 230 -13.07 13.68 -15.61
CA CYS A 230 -12.35 12.54 -15.03
C CYS A 230 -12.39 12.55 -13.49
N HIS A 231 -12.42 13.72 -12.84
CA HIS A 231 -12.35 13.88 -11.41
C HIS A 231 -13.67 14.33 -10.78
N ALA A 232 -13.99 13.76 -9.63
CA ALA A 232 -15.09 14.22 -8.79
C ALA A 232 -14.58 15.11 -7.66
N ILE A 233 -15.44 16.05 -7.23
CA ILE A 233 -15.27 16.85 -6.00
C ILE A 233 -16.66 16.98 -5.35
N HIS A 234 -16.80 16.55 -4.10
CA HIS A 234 -18.07 16.51 -3.40
C HIS A 234 -18.74 17.89 -3.32
N GLY A 235 -20.05 17.93 -3.62
CA GLY A 235 -20.84 19.17 -3.57
C GLY A 235 -20.71 20.07 -4.81
N THR A 236 -19.90 19.66 -5.79
CA THR A 236 -19.72 20.40 -7.07
C THR A 236 -20.43 19.70 -8.23
N PRO A 237 -20.57 20.35 -9.40
CA PRO A 237 -21.10 19.68 -10.59
C PRO A 237 -20.19 18.59 -11.17
N TRP A 238 -18.95 18.47 -10.71
CA TRP A 238 -17.94 17.55 -11.23
C TRP A 238 -18.05 16.18 -10.57
N ALA A 239 -18.35 15.16 -11.37
CA ALA A 239 -18.65 13.80 -10.92
C ALA A 239 -17.90 12.71 -11.71
N GLY A 240 -16.78 13.06 -12.37
CA GLY A 240 -15.95 12.13 -13.12
C GLY A 240 -15.35 11.02 -12.23
N ARG A 241 -15.24 9.80 -12.78
CA ARG A 241 -14.78 8.61 -12.03
C ARG A 241 -13.63 7.87 -12.68
N SER A 242 -13.11 8.35 -13.79
CA SER A 242 -11.96 7.75 -14.47
C SER A 242 -10.62 8.16 -13.86
N GLY A 243 -10.60 9.23 -13.06
CA GLY A 243 -9.48 9.67 -12.24
C GLY A 243 -9.82 9.71 -10.75
N PRO A 244 -8.84 9.98 -9.88
CA PRO A 244 -9.03 10.13 -8.45
C PRO A 244 -10.10 11.16 -8.08
N ASP A 245 -10.95 10.84 -7.10
CA ASP A 245 -11.76 11.86 -6.42
C ASP A 245 -10.84 12.86 -5.71
N LEU A 246 -11.06 14.15 -5.88
CA LEU A 246 -10.22 15.23 -5.38
C LEU A 246 -10.78 15.94 -4.14
N THR A 247 -11.89 15.47 -3.59
CA THR A 247 -12.43 15.96 -2.33
C THR A 247 -11.36 15.83 -1.24
N LEU A 248 -11.13 16.90 -0.48
CA LEU A 248 -10.06 17.00 0.53
C LEU A 248 -8.65 16.68 -0.01
N LEU A 249 -8.37 17.01 -1.29
CA LEU A 249 -7.03 16.78 -1.87
C LEU A 249 -5.93 17.46 -1.06
N GLY A 250 -6.17 18.66 -0.52
CA GLY A 250 -5.21 19.40 0.29
C GLY A 250 -4.83 18.72 1.61
N GLU A 251 -5.60 17.73 2.08
CA GLU A 251 -5.24 16.93 3.26
C GLU A 251 -4.37 15.71 2.92
N ARG A 252 -4.24 15.33 1.65
CA ARG A 252 -3.38 14.21 1.25
C ARG A 252 -1.93 14.55 1.46
N ARG A 253 -1.15 13.55 1.84
CA ARG A 253 0.30 13.68 2.06
C ARG A 253 1.08 13.61 0.76
N SER A 254 0.51 12.95 -0.26
CA SER A 254 1.21 12.70 -1.51
C SER A 254 0.30 12.80 -2.73
N LEU A 255 0.93 13.02 -3.88
CA LEU A 255 0.33 13.03 -5.21
C LEU A 255 0.83 11.87 -6.04
N ALA A 256 0.16 11.61 -7.17
CA ALA A 256 0.57 10.64 -8.19
C ALA A 256 0.87 9.24 -7.62
N ALA A 257 0.05 8.76 -6.66
CA ALA A 257 0.23 7.49 -5.96
C ALA A 257 1.57 7.39 -5.21
N GLY A 258 1.86 8.38 -4.35
CA GLY A 258 3.03 8.40 -3.48
C GLY A 258 4.35 8.75 -4.19
N THR A 259 4.28 9.35 -5.38
CA THR A 259 5.45 9.76 -6.18
C THR A 259 5.95 11.14 -5.79
N LEU A 260 5.05 12.08 -5.46
CA LEU A 260 5.35 13.47 -5.12
C LEU A 260 4.77 13.84 -3.77
N ASP A 261 5.42 14.74 -3.06
CA ASP A 261 4.81 15.40 -1.88
C ASP A 261 3.71 16.34 -2.32
N ASN A 262 2.67 16.48 -1.50
CA ASN A 262 1.51 17.32 -1.83
C ASN A 262 1.71 18.75 -1.34
N HIS A 263 1.99 19.65 -2.27
CA HIS A 263 1.99 21.10 -2.07
C HIS A 263 1.76 21.80 -3.40
N GLN A 264 1.44 23.10 -3.36
CA GLN A 264 1.03 23.89 -4.53
C GLN A 264 1.97 23.76 -5.74
N ALA A 265 3.29 23.80 -5.52
CA ALA A 265 4.25 23.75 -6.64
C ALA A 265 4.26 22.36 -7.32
N THR A 266 4.22 21.27 -6.55
CA THR A 266 4.15 19.91 -7.10
C THR A 266 2.81 19.62 -7.76
N LEU A 267 1.69 20.16 -7.22
CA LEU A 267 0.38 20.13 -7.89
C LEU A 267 0.43 20.81 -9.25
N ALA A 268 0.98 22.02 -9.31
CA ALA A 268 1.12 22.75 -10.58
C ALA A 268 1.98 21.97 -11.59
N GLY A 269 3.11 21.43 -11.15
CA GLY A 269 3.99 20.59 -11.99
C GLY A 269 3.32 19.31 -12.48
N TRP A 270 2.59 18.62 -11.58
CA TRP A 270 1.83 17.42 -11.93
C TRP A 270 0.75 17.71 -12.97
N ILE A 271 -0.02 18.79 -12.81
CA ILE A 271 -1.08 19.17 -13.76
C ILE A 271 -0.48 19.59 -15.10
N ALA A 272 0.64 20.36 -15.08
CA ALA A 272 1.29 20.81 -16.29
C ALA A 272 1.82 19.66 -17.17
N GLY A 273 2.51 18.69 -16.57
CA GLY A 273 3.18 17.63 -17.30
C GLY A 273 3.19 16.27 -16.58
N PRO A 274 2.06 15.60 -16.38
CA PRO A 274 2.01 14.31 -15.68
C PRO A 274 2.78 13.21 -16.43
N GLN A 275 2.91 13.32 -17.76
CA GLN A 275 3.66 12.37 -18.58
C GLN A 275 5.19 12.49 -18.40
N GLU A 276 5.69 13.65 -18.01
CA GLU A 276 7.10 13.86 -17.69
C GLU A 276 7.49 13.20 -16.37
N ILE A 277 6.54 13.14 -15.43
CA ILE A 277 6.76 12.61 -14.08
C ILE A 277 6.45 11.11 -14.03
N LYS A 278 5.40 10.69 -14.72
CA LYS A 278 4.86 9.32 -14.66
C LYS A 278 4.37 8.91 -16.06
N PRO A 279 5.29 8.61 -17.01
CA PRO A 279 4.95 8.30 -18.39
C PRO A 279 3.95 7.13 -18.50
N GLY A 280 2.96 7.27 -19.40
CA GLY A 280 1.95 6.24 -19.62
C GLY A 280 0.80 6.24 -18.61
N ASN A 281 0.69 7.23 -17.72
CA ASN A 281 -0.53 7.46 -16.94
C ASN A 281 -1.66 8.02 -17.82
N ALA A 282 -2.92 7.89 -17.39
CA ALA A 282 -4.07 8.31 -18.18
C ALA A 282 -4.35 9.84 -18.16
N MET A 283 -3.71 10.61 -17.26
CA MET A 283 -3.93 12.06 -17.15
C MET A 283 -3.18 12.80 -18.26
N PRO A 284 -3.86 13.60 -19.09
CA PRO A 284 -3.19 14.41 -20.12
C PRO A 284 -2.40 15.58 -19.51
N ALA A 285 -1.44 16.12 -20.27
CA ALA A 285 -0.74 17.33 -19.90
C ALA A 285 -1.60 18.58 -20.18
N PHE A 286 -1.54 19.58 -19.29
CA PHE A 286 -2.32 20.80 -19.38
C PHE A 286 -1.47 22.06 -19.59
N ASN A 287 -0.16 21.94 -19.81
CA ASN A 287 0.75 23.07 -20.07
C ASN A 287 0.47 23.83 -21.36
N THR A 288 -0.29 23.24 -22.29
CA THR A 288 -0.75 23.88 -23.53
C THR A 288 -2.19 24.39 -23.44
N VAL A 289 -2.93 24.04 -22.39
CA VAL A 289 -4.34 24.39 -22.18
C VAL A 289 -4.51 25.51 -21.16
N LEU A 290 -3.66 25.51 -20.13
CA LEU A 290 -3.67 26.47 -19.02
C LEU A 290 -2.39 27.31 -19.05
N ASP A 291 -2.53 28.62 -18.90
CA ASP A 291 -1.38 29.48 -18.71
C ASP A 291 -0.77 29.34 -17.29
N GLY A 292 0.40 29.94 -17.09
CA GLY A 292 1.09 29.84 -15.81
C GLY A 292 0.35 30.48 -14.63
N LYS A 293 -0.52 31.46 -14.86
CA LYS A 293 -1.36 32.09 -13.83
C LYS A 293 -2.50 31.15 -13.44
N GLU A 294 -3.14 30.53 -14.41
CA GLU A 294 -4.22 29.57 -14.24
C GLU A 294 -3.72 28.30 -13.56
N LEU A 295 -2.56 27.77 -13.97
CA LEU A 295 -1.94 26.60 -13.33
C LEU A 295 -1.66 26.85 -11.84
N ARG A 296 -1.10 28.01 -11.49
CA ARG A 296 -0.85 28.36 -10.08
C ARG A 296 -2.14 28.56 -9.30
N ALA A 297 -3.13 29.22 -9.88
CA ALA A 297 -4.43 29.42 -9.24
C ALA A 297 -5.18 28.10 -9.03
N LEU A 298 -5.14 27.21 -10.03
CA LEU A 298 -5.72 25.86 -9.95
C LEU A 298 -5.05 25.05 -8.85
N ALA A 299 -3.72 25.05 -8.79
CA ALA A 299 -2.98 24.33 -7.76
C ALA A 299 -3.27 24.90 -6.35
N ALA A 300 -3.35 26.23 -6.21
CA ALA A 300 -3.71 26.89 -4.94
C ALA A 300 -5.11 26.49 -4.48
N TRP A 301 -6.08 26.49 -5.42
CA TRP A 301 -7.44 26.09 -5.09
C TRP A 301 -7.51 24.62 -4.69
N LEU A 302 -6.89 23.71 -5.43
CA LEU A 302 -6.87 22.27 -5.11
C LEU A 302 -6.17 22.00 -3.77
N GLU A 303 -5.09 22.70 -3.43
CA GLU A 303 -4.43 22.61 -2.13
C GLU A 303 -5.32 23.12 -0.98
N SER A 304 -6.22 24.07 -1.24
CA SER A 304 -7.16 24.61 -0.27
C SER A 304 -8.30 23.67 0.11
N LEU A 305 -8.49 22.57 -0.62
CA LEU A 305 -9.53 21.57 -0.34
C LEU A 305 -9.15 20.73 0.89
N ARG A 306 -9.53 21.24 2.08
CA ARG A 306 -9.23 20.63 3.39
C ARG A 306 -10.47 20.52 4.27
#